data_43b40f0ea06a3f58aa3fd214df9be845
#
_entry.id   43b40f0ea06a3f58aa3fd214df9be845
#
_cell.length_a   1.000
_cell.length_b   1.000
_cell.length_c   1.000
_cell.angle_alpha   90.00
_cell.angle_beta   90.00
_cell.angle_gamma   90.00
#
_symmetry.space_group_name_H-M   'P 1'
#
loop_
_entity.id
_entity.type
_entity.pdbx_description
1 polymer ?
#
loop_
_entity_poly.entity_id
_entity_poly.type
_entity_poly.pdbx_seq_one_letter_code
_entity_poly.pdbx_strand_id
1 'polypeptide(L)'
;MLRLRETSPRSGSAWTDSGEAHDRRGLKHRPRKAVRAVPIPPDLVSLLRWHVTAYGVAPDGRLFRTQRDGLIQDTGYGEVWAEAHARALAPAQRASQLAKRPYDLRHAAVSTWLSSGVEPQVVAARAGHCVAVPFRVYAKCLDGAAATANARIERALKNGS
;
A
#
# COMPACT_ATOMS: atom_id res chain seq x y z
N MET A 1 -2.96 6.75 11.35
CA MET A 1 -2.47 7.37 10.10
C MET A 1 -0.98 7.07 9.94
N LEU A 2 -0.56 6.56 8.79
CA LEU A 2 0.86 6.41 8.42
C LEU A 2 1.35 7.67 7.71
N ARG A 3 2.56 8.13 8.06
CA ARG A 3 3.22 9.27 7.42
C ARG A 3 4.48 8.77 6.71
N LEU A 4 4.40 8.63 5.40
CA LEU A 4 5.50 8.18 4.57
C LEU A 4 6.32 9.40 4.13
N ARG A 5 7.61 9.41 4.44
CA ARG A 5 8.52 10.54 4.17
C ARG A 5 9.63 10.17 3.19
N GLU A 6 10.13 8.97 3.32
CA GLU A 6 11.31 8.51 2.61
C GLU A 6 11.13 7.08 2.13
N THR A 7 11.95 6.67 1.22
CA THR A 7 12.12 5.28 0.78
C THR A 7 13.60 4.95 0.78
N SER A 8 13.94 3.69 1.02
CA SER A 8 15.31 3.20 0.99
C SER A 8 15.39 1.98 0.06
N PRO A 9 15.29 2.19 -1.27
CA PRO A 9 15.37 1.09 -2.22
C PRO A 9 16.77 0.48 -2.20
N ARG A 10 16.84 -0.82 -2.46
CA ARG A 10 18.10 -1.50 -2.70
C ARG A 10 18.55 -1.18 -4.12
N SER A 11 19.68 -0.50 -4.25
CA SER A 11 20.29 -0.15 -5.54
C SER A 11 21.59 -0.92 -5.80
N GLY A 12 22.17 -1.55 -4.76
CA GLY A 12 23.51 -2.13 -4.80
C GLY A 12 24.61 -1.08 -4.59
N SER A 13 25.65 -1.44 -3.86
CA SER A 13 26.72 -0.51 -3.47
C SER A 13 27.48 0.12 -4.63
N ALA A 14 27.55 -0.56 -5.76
CA ALA A 14 28.19 -0.05 -6.98
C ALA A 14 27.38 1.07 -7.69
N TRP A 15 26.11 1.27 -7.31
CA TRP A 15 25.17 2.18 -7.98
C TRP A 15 24.64 3.28 -7.06
N THR A 16 25.26 3.45 -5.89
CA THR A 16 24.90 4.48 -4.91
C THR A 16 26.07 5.42 -4.69
N ASP A 17 25.80 6.71 -4.56
CA ASP A 17 26.85 7.72 -4.27
C ASP A 17 27.48 7.52 -2.89
N SER A 18 26.77 6.86 -1.97
CA SER A 18 27.24 6.54 -0.62
C SER A 18 28.07 5.25 -0.53
N GLY A 19 28.13 4.43 -1.59
CA GLY A 19 28.73 3.09 -1.56
C GLY A 19 27.95 2.06 -0.76
N GLU A 20 26.78 2.42 -0.20
CA GLU A 20 25.92 1.52 0.53
C GLU A 20 24.91 0.82 -0.38
N ALA A 21 24.47 -0.39 0.00
CA ALA A 21 23.50 -1.15 -0.80
C ALA A 21 22.11 -0.49 -0.85
N HIS A 22 21.79 0.38 0.09
CA HIS A 22 20.53 1.10 0.22
C HIS A 22 20.75 2.60 0.18
N ASP A 23 20.01 3.31 -0.65
CA ASP A 23 20.06 4.75 -0.77
C ASP A 23 18.76 5.40 -0.23
N ARG A 24 18.91 6.35 0.70
CA ARG A 24 17.75 7.08 1.26
C ARG A 24 17.30 8.15 0.29
N ARG A 25 16.07 8.03 -0.19
CA ARG A 25 15.49 8.97 -1.16
C ARG A 25 14.14 9.49 -0.65
N GLY A 26 13.81 10.72 -1.04
CA GLY A 26 12.45 11.23 -0.87
C GLY A 26 11.42 10.45 -1.67
N LEU A 27 10.15 10.76 -1.49
CA LEU A 27 9.07 10.12 -2.23
C LEU A 27 9.18 10.41 -3.72
N LYS A 28 9.08 9.35 -4.54
CA LYS A 28 9.16 9.43 -6.01
C LYS A 28 8.17 10.45 -6.58
N HIS A 29 8.64 11.31 -7.48
CA HIS A 29 7.85 12.37 -8.14
C HIS A 29 7.19 13.36 -7.17
N ARG A 30 7.81 13.63 -6.02
CA ARG A 30 7.34 14.61 -5.05
C ARG A 30 8.48 15.52 -4.58
N PRO A 31 8.18 16.73 -4.08
CA PRO A 31 9.21 17.59 -3.47
C PRO A 31 9.97 16.85 -2.37
N ARG A 32 11.26 17.19 -2.19
CA ARG A 32 12.20 16.49 -1.30
C ARG A 32 11.71 16.31 0.14
N LYS A 33 10.88 17.24 0.65
CA LYS A 33 10.33 17.21 2.01
C LYS A 33 8.86 16.77 2.05
N ALA A 34 8.31 16.26 0.95
CA ALA A 34 6.91 15.87 0.92
C ALA A 34 6.63 14.71 1.85
N VAL A 35 5.49 14.77 2.53
CA VAL A 35 4.97 13.71 3.38
C VAL A 35 3.68 13.19 2.78
N ARG A 36 3.57 11.90 2.60
CA ARG A 36 2.32 11.25 2.20
C ARG A 36 1.64 10.67 3.43
N ALA A 37 0.50 11.23 3.78
CA ALA A 37 -0.35 10.70 4.83
C ALA A 37 -1.30 9.65 4.26
N VAL A 38 -1.29 8.44 4.84
CA VAL A 38 -2.18 7.34 4.46
C VAL A 38 -3.00 6.95 5.68
N PRO A 39 -4.33 7.14 5.65
CA PRO A 39 -5.21 6.62 6.69
C PRO A 39 -5.10 5.09 6.75
N ILE A 40 -5.09 4.55 7.95
CA ILE A 40 -5.10 3.11 8.18
C ILE A 40 -6.28 2.73 9.08
N PRO A 41 -6.90 1.57 8.86
CA PRO A 41 -8.02 1.09 9.68
C PRO A 41 -7.59 0.87 11.14
N PRO A 42 -8.55 0.95 12.09
CA PRO A 42 -8.28 0.71 13.52
C PRO A 42 -7.61 -0.64 13.79
N ASP A 43 -8.04 -1.69 13.11
CA ASP A 43 -7.48 -3.05 13.28
C ASP A 43 -6.00 -3.10 12.93
N LEU A 44 -5.59 -2.41 11.85
CA LEU A 44 -4.18 -2.31 11.48
C LEU A 44 -3.38 -1.50 12.51
N VAL A 45 -3.98 -0.46 13.09
CA VAL A 45 -3.36 0.29 14.20
C VAL A 45 -3.12 -0.62 15.40
N SER A 46 -4.12 -1.42 15.76
CA SER A 46 -4.05 -2.37 16.88
C SER A 46 -2.98 -3.44 16.64
N LEU A 47 -2.94 -4.00 15.43
CA LEU A 47 -1.93 -4.97 15.01
C LEU A 47 -0.51 -4.40 15.09
N LEU A 48 -0.30 -3.18 14.60
CA LEU A 48 1.01 -2.54 14.63
C LEU A 48 1.44 -2.19 16.06
N ARG A 49 0.53 -1.76 16.92
CA ARG A 49 0.80 -1.53 18.34
C ARG A 49 1.19 -2.82 19.04
N TRP A 50 0.42 -3.88 18.83
CA TRP A 50 0.75 -5.21 19.36
C TRP A 50 2.15 -5.65 18.90
N HIS A 51 2.45 -5.49 17.60
CA HIS A 51 3.78 -5.82 17.07
C HIS A 51 4.91 -5.07 17.78
N VAL A 52 4.75 -3.77 18.00
CA VAL A 52 5.73 -2.95 18.72
C VAL A 52 5.89 -3.42 20.17
N THR A 53 4.78 -3.78 20.84
CA THR A 53 4.82 -4.29 22.22
C THR A 53 5.50 -5.65 22.31
N ALA A 54 5.22 -6.55 21.36
CA ALA A 54 5.72 -7.93 21.37
C ALA A 54 7.19 -8.04 20.92
N TYR A 55 7.60 -7.25 19.94
CA TYR A 55 8.90 -7.38 19.28
C TYR A 55 9.81 -6.15 19.40
N GLY A 56 9.27 -5.04 19.91
CA GLY A 56 10.00 -3.78 19.95
C GLY A 56 10.22 -3.16 18.57
N VAL A 57 11.17 -2.25 18.50
CA VAL A 57 11.65 -1.61 17.27
C VAL A 57 13.17 -1.75 17.18
N ALA A 58 13.70 -1.69 15.96
CA ALA A 58 15.15 -1.65 15.77
C ALA A 58 15.75 -0.34 16.37
N PRO A 59 17.07 -0.29 16.66
CA PRO A 59 17.73 0.92 17.19
C PRO A 59 17.54 2.17 16.31
N ASP A 60 17.33 2.00 15.01
CA ASP A 60 17.04 3.07 14.05
C ASP A 60 15.54 3.37 13.89
N GLY A 61 14.68 2.75 14.72
CA GLY A 61 13.23 2.93 14.72
C GLY A 61 12.46 2.10 13.71
N ARG A 62 13.09 1.18 12.98
CA ARG A 62 12.36 0.27 12.06
C ARG A 62 11.47 -0.69 12.82
N LEU A 63 10.23 -0.85 12.36
CA LEU A 63 9.26 -1.80 12.91
C LEU A 63 9.62 -3.26 12.58
N PHE A 64 10.04 -3.50 11.34
CA PHE A 64 10.34 -4.85 10.85
C PHE A 64 11.85 -5.00 10.68
N ARG A 65 12.40 -6.01 11.30
CA ARG A 65 13.83 -6.29 11.36
C ARG A 65 14.11 -7.79 11.41
N THR A 66 15.30 -8.19 11.05
CA THR A 66 15.79 -9.55 11.33
C THR A 66 16.10 -9.72 12.82
N GLN A 67 16.32 -10.96 13.27
CA GLN A 67 16.73 -11.24 14.66
C GLN A 67 18.03 -10.52 15.07
N ARG A 68 18.86 -10.11 14.11
CA ARG A 68 20.12 -9.37 14.33
C ARG A 68 19.97 -7.88 14.02
N ASP A 69 18.79 -7.34 14.16
CA ASP A 69 18.45 -5.93 13.87
C ASP A 69 18.74 -5.46 12.43
N GLY A 70 19.03 -6.39 11.51
CA GLY A 70 19.29 -6.10 10.11
C GLY A 70 18.04 -5.80 9.29
N LEU A 71 18.25 -5.39 8.04
CA LEU A 71 17.17 -5.23 7.05
C LEU A 71 16.64 -6.61 6.64
N ILE A 72 15.30 -6.70 6.53
CA ILE A 72 14.66 -7.88 5.94
C ILE A 72 14.98 -7.90 4.45
N GLN A 73 15.56 -9.01 3.99
CA GLN A 73 15.90 -9.20 2.59
C GLN A 73 14.68 -9.67 1.80
N ASP A 74 14.68 -9.41 0.49
CA ASP A 74 13.58 -9.75 -0.41
C ASP A 74 13.27 -11.26 -0.41
N THR A 75 14.28 -12.11 -0.29
CA THR A 75 14.13 -13.57 -0.18
C THR A 75 13.34 -13.97 1.08
N GLY A 76 13.74 -13.51 2.26
CA GLY A 76 13.03 -13.81 3.51
C GLY A 76 11.61 -13.24 3.53
N TYR A 77 11.41 -12.07 2.95
CA TYR A 77 10.06 -11.51 2.79
C TYR A 77 9.19 -12.36 1.86
N GLY A 78 9.78 -12.88 0.77
CA GLY A 78 9.09 -13.77 -0.17
C GLY A 78 8.63 -15.07 0.48
N GLU A 79 9.44 -15.68 1.32
CA GLU A 79 9.10 -16.90 2.08
C GLU A 79 7.93 -16.66 3.05
N VAL A 80 8.00 -15.60 3.85
CA VAL A 80 6.93 -15.22 4.77
C VAL A 80 5.62 -14.93 3.99
N TRP A 81 5.74 -14.28 2.83
CA TRP A 81 4.58 -14.03 1.97
C TRP A 81 3.95 -15.33 1.46
N ALA A 82 4.77 -16.27 0.96
CA ALA A 82 4.31 -17.56 0.46
C ALA A 82 3.58 -18.36 1.55
N GLU A 83 4.13 -18.37 2.76
CA GLU A 83 3.51 -19.03 3.92
C GLU A 83 2.19 -18.38 4.31
N ALA A 84 2.15 -17.05 4.42
CA ALA A 84 0.93 -16.30 4.72
C ALA A 84 -0.15 -16.53 3.66
N HIS A 85 0.21 -16.52 2.38
CA HIS A 85 -0.67 -16.81 1.26
C HIS A 85 -1.23 -18.23 1.33
N ALA A 86 -0.39 -19.22 1.67
CA ALA A 86 -0.79 -20.61 1.80
C ALA A 86 -1.77 -20.83 2.98
N ARG A 87 -1.62 -20.07 4.06
CA ARG A 87 -2.50 -20.15 5.25
C ARG A 87 -3.81 -19.41 5.08
N ALA A 88 -3.78 -18.25 4.41
CA ALA A 88 -4.93 -17.35 4.32
C ALA A 88 -5.92 -17.71 3.22
N LEU A 89 -5.48 -18.40 2.15
CA LEU A 89 -6.28 -18.63 0.96
C LEU A 89 -6.68 -20.10 0.79
N ALA A 90 -7.91 -20.33 0.35
CA ALA A 90 -8.38 -21.65 -0.05
C ALA A 90 -7.60 -22.19 -1.27
N PRO A 91 -7.53 -23.52 -1.49
CA PRO A 91 -6.76 -24.13 -2.58
C PRO A 91 -7.04 -23.54 -3.97
N ALA A 92 -8.32 -23.32 -4.30
CA ALA A 92 -8.72 -22.72 -5.58
C ALA A 92 -8.25 -21.26 -5.73
N GLN A 93 -8.25 -20.48 -4.63
CA GLN A 93 -7.74 -19.11 -4.62
C GLN A 93 -6.22 -19.08 -4.79
N ARG A 94 -5.50 -20.01 -4.15
CA ARG A 94 -4.04 -20.16 -4.29
C ARG A 94 -3.62 -20.51 -5.71
N ALA A 95 -4.41 -21.31 -6.41
CA ALA A 95 -4.17 -21.66 -7.81
C ALA A 95 -4.43 -20.49 -8.79
N SER A 96 -5.18 -19.48 -8.37
CA SER A 96 -5.48 -18.29 -9.17
C SER A 96 -4.35 -17.26 -9.14
N GLN A 97 -4.55 -16.11 -9.79
CA GLN A 97 -3.62 -14.97 -9.77
C GLN A 97 -3.78 -14.10 -8.51
N LEU A 98 -4.67 -14.50 -7.58
CA LEU A 98 -4.98 -13.71 -6.40
C LEU A 98 -3.75 -13.58 -5.48
N ALA A 99 -3.32 -12.36 -5.25
CA ALA A 99 -2.25 -12.00 -4.30
C ALA A 99 -0.97 -12.86 -4.42
N LYS A 100 -0.57 -13.24 -5.62
CA LYS A 100 0.67 -14.03 -5.83
C LYS A 100 1.92 -13.28 -5.34
N ARG A 101 1.91 -11.97 -5.44
CA ARG A 101 2.99 -11.09 -4.99
C ARG A 101 2.45 -10.06 -4.01
N PRO A 102 3.25 -9.59 -3.05
CA PRO A 102 2.85 -8.52 -2.13
C PRO A 102 2.31 -7.27 -2.85
N TYR A 103 2.85 -6.95 -4.02
CA TYR A 103 2.41 -5.81 -4.82
C TYR A 103 0.97 -5.96 -5.35
N ASP A 104 0.47 -7.17 -5.49
CA ASP A 104 -0.89 -7.43 -5.97
C ASP A 104 -1.93 -6.91 -4.97
N LEU A 105 -1.61 -6.84 -3.66
CA LEU A 105 -2.46 -6.20 -2.66
C LEU A 105 -2.68 -4.71 -2.94
N ARG A 106 -1.71 -4.04 -3.54
CA ARG A 106 -1.86 -2.64 -3.94
C ARG A 106 -2.93 -2.51 -5.04
N HIS A 107 -2.89 -3.41 -6.04
CA HIS A 107 -3.91 -3.43 -7.09
C HIS A 107 -5.30 -3.75 -6.51
N ALA A 108 -5.39 -4.74 -5.64
CA ALA A 108 -6.62 -5.09 -4.96
C ALA A 108 -7.19 -3.90 -4.17
N ALA A 109 -6.37 -3.22 -3.36
CA ALA A 109 -6.79 -2.06 -2.59
C ALA A 109 -7.30 -0.91 -3.47
N VAL A 110 -6.58 -0.56 -4.54
CA VAL A 110 -7.00 0.50 -5.47
C VAL A 110 -8.33 0.14 -6.15
N SER A 111 -8.47 -1.10 -6.65
CA SER A 111 -9.72 -1.58 -7.26
C SER A 111 -10.89 -1.52 -6.27
N THR A 112 -10.69 -2.02 -5.05
CA THR A 112 -11.72 -2.01 -4.00
C THR A 112 -12.16 -0.59 -3.65
N TRP A 113 -11.22 0.34 -3.49
CA TRP A 113 -11.56 1.74 -3.18
C TRP A 113 -12.35 2.40 -4.31
N LEU A 114 -11.95 2.20 -5.57
CA LEU A 114 -12.67 2.74 -6.72
C LEU A 114 -14.07 2.12 -6.86
N SER A 115 -14.19 0.80 -6.74
CA SER A 115 -15.49 0.11 -6.79
C SER A 115 -16.41 0.51 -5.63
N SER A 116 -15.83 0.88 -4.48
CA SER A 116 -16.59 1.43 -3.34
C SER A 116 -16.96 2.90 -3.51
N GLY A 117 -16.63 3.50 -4.67
CA GLY A 117 -16.97 4.89 -5.00
C GLY A 117 -16.09 5.93 -4.31
N VAL A 118 -14.89 5.56 -3.88
CA VAL A 118 -13.88 6.55 -3.43
C VAL A 118 -13.37 7.30 -4.65
N GLU A 119 -13.32 8.63 -4.55
CA GLU A 119 -12.88 9.49 -5.65
C GLU A 119 -11.48 9.11 -6.16
N PRO A 120 -11.28 9.03 -7.49
CA PRO A 120 -9.99 8.66 -8.09
C PRO A 120 -8.81 9.54 -7.63
N GLN A 121 -9.05 10.81 -7.35
CA GLN A 121 -8.03 11.74 -6.82
C GLN A 121 -7.57 11.32 -5.42
N VAL A 122 -8.50 10.95 -4.54
CA VAL A 122 -8.21 10.47 -3.19
C VAL A 122 -7.46 9.14 -3.26
N VAL A 123 -7.89 8.22 -4.13
CA VAL A 123 -7.22 6.94 -4.36
C VAL A 123 -5.79 7.15 -4.87
N ALA A 124 -5.59 8.02 -5.85
CA ALA A 124 -4.27 8.37 -6.39
C ALA A 124 -3.35 8.94 -5.31
N ALA A 125 -3.85 9.87 -4.49
CA ALA A 125 -3.08 10.46 -3.40
C ALA A 125 -2.63 9.42 -2.37
N ARG A 126 -3.54 8.54 -1.93
CA ARG A 126 -3.26 7.44 -0.98
C ARG A 126 -2.31 6.41 -1.55
N ALA A 127 -2.54 5.99 -2.80
CA ALA A 127 -1.70 5.03 -3.47
C ALA A 127 -0.35 5.62 -3.94
N GLY A 128 -0.20 6.94 -4.02
CA GLY A 128 1.00 7.59 -4.53
C GLY A 128 1.16 7.43 -6.04
N HIS A 129 0.04 7.44 -6.75
CA HIS A 129 -0.02 7.50 -8.21
C HIS A 129 -0.28 8.93 -8.69
N CYS A 130 -0.03 9.20 -9.97
CA CYS A 130 -0.66 10.32 -10.63
C CYS A 130 -2.14 9.99 -10.89
N VAL A 131 -3.02 10.99 -10.97
CA VAL A 131 -4.48 10.79 -11.10
C VAL A 131 -4.85 10.04 -12.39
N ALA A 132 -4.07 10.17 -13.44
CA ALA A 132 -4.30 9.45 -14.69
C ALA A 132 -4.20 7.91 -14.56
N VAL A 133 -3.45 7.40 -13.59
CA VAL A 133 -3.26 5.95 -13.39
C VAL A 133 -4.56 5.25 -12.97
N PRO A 134 -5.34 5.73 -11.97
CA PRO A 134 -6.65 5.16 -11.67
C PRO A 134 -7.56 5.09 -12.89
N PHE A 135 -7.66 6.15 -13.67
CA PHE A 135 -8.51 6.17 -14.86
C PHE A 135 -8.06 5.18 -15.94
N ARG A 136 -6.77 5.12 -16.23
CA ARG A 136 -6.24 4.25 -17.29
C ARG A 136 -6.21 2.78 -16.92
N VAL A 137 -5.76 2.45 -15.70
CA VAL A 137 -5.51 1.06 -15.28
C VAL A 137 -6.74 0.40 -14.70
N TYR A 138 -7.62 1.19 -14.08
CA TYR A 138 -8.78 0.69 -13.33
C TYR A 138 -10.12 1.17 -13.90
N ALA A 139 -10.16 1.53 -15.19
CA ALA A 139 -11.37 2.01 -15.86
C ALA A 139 -12.57 1.07 -15.62
N LYS A 140 -12.37 -0.24 -15.76
CA LYS A 140 -13.42 -1.26 -15.50
C LYS A 140 -14.02 -1.21 -14.09
N CYS A 141 -13.28 -0.72 -13.10
CA CYS A 141 -13.79 -0.54 -11.75
C CYS A 141 -14.69 0.70 -11.62
N LEU A 142 -14.58 1.64 -12.56
CA LEU A 142 -15.38 2.86 -12.61
C LEU A 142 -16.67 2.65 -13.42
N ASP A 143 -16.64 1.80 -14.44
CA ASP A 143 -17.80 1.57 -15.32
C ASP A 143 -18.99 0.94 -14.56
N GLY A 144 -18.75 0.13 -13.51
CA GLY A 144 -19.80 -0.43 -12.66
C GLY A 144 -20.42 0.56 -11.65
N ALA A 145 -19.93 1.80 -11.58
CA ALA A 145 -20.34 2.78 -10.58
C ALA A 145 -21.52 3.64 -10.98
N ALA A 146 -22.06 3.52 -12.21
CA ALA A 146 -23.13 4.38 -12.73
C ALA A 146 -24.39 4.36 -11.84
N ALA A 147 -24.87 3.21 -11.42
CA ALA A 147 -26.04 3.09 -10.54
C ALA A 147 -25.79 3.76 -9.18
N THR A 148 -24.60 3.58 -8.61
CA THR A 148 -24.20 4.20 -7.34
C THR A 148 -24.08 5.72 -7.49
N ALA A 149 -23.55 6.20 -8.61
CA ALA A 149 -23.45 7.61 -8.92
C ALA A 149 -24.85 8.25 -9.04
N ASN A 150 -25.76 7.63 -9.77
CA ASN A 150 -27.15 8.09 -9.91
C ASN A 150 -27.86 8.18 -8.56
N ALA A 151 -27.73 7.14 -7.71
CA ALA A 151 -28.31 7.17 -6.37
C ALA A 151 -27.75 8.29 -5.48
N ARG A 152 -26.48 8.65 -5.64
CA ARG A 152 -25.85 9.79 -4.94
C ARG A 152 -26.38 11.12 -5.45
N ILE A 153 -26.52 11.28 -6.76
CA ILE A 153 -27.08 12.47 -7.39
C ILE A 153 -28.52 12.68 -6.91
N GLU A 154 -29.35 11.65 -6.98
CA GLU A 154 -30.75 11.73 -6.52
C GLU A 154 -30.85 12.12 -5.04
N ARG A 155 -29.96 11.55 -4.19
CA ARG A 155 -29.92 11.92 -2.77
C ARG A 155 -29.51 13.36 -2.56
N ALA A 156 -28.52 13.84 -3.30
CA ALA A 156 -28.07 15.22 -3.21
C ALA A 156 -29.17 16.21 -3.64
N LEU A 157 -29.90 15.88 -4.70
CA LEU A 157 -31.02 16.69 -5.18
C LEU A 157 -32.18 16.74 -4.17
N LYS A 158 -32.48 15.63 -3.49
CA LYS A 158 -33.52 15.58 -2.45
C LYS A 158 -33.16 16.34 -1.18
N ASN A 159 -31.87 16.40 -0.82
CA ASN A 159 -31.39 17.07 0.39
C ASN A 159 -31.06 18.57 0.17
N GLY A 160 -31.12 19.05 -1.06
CA GLY A 160 -30.86 20.45 -1.43
C GLY A 160 -32.12 21.28 -1.64
N SER A 161 -33.31 20.73 -1.30
CA SER A 161 -34.61 21.40 -1.33
C SER A 161 -35.13 21.68 0.12
#